data_7a4280ecafbf6b3ce939640543e77e5c
#
_entry.id   7a4280ecafbf6b3ce939640543e77e5c
#
_cell.length_a   1.000
_cell.length_b   1.000
_cell.length_c   1.000
_cell.angle_alpha   90.00
_cell.angle_beta   90.00
_cell.angle_gamma   90.00
#
_symmetry.space_group_name_H-M   'P 1'
#
loop_
_entity.id
_entity.type
_entity.pdbx_description
1 polymer ?
#
loop_
_entity_poly.entity_id
_entity_poly.type
_entity_poly.pdbx_seq_one_letter_code
_entity_poly.pdbx_strand_id
1 'polypeptide(L)'
;MENFNLVNTKTLNFKELQSKVVAWRKYNFPNASSDSQLKGVMEELGELVHADLKESQGIRQQDYYSAKVDSVGDMIVFLLNYCEMNNIDFEVAVRTAWNEACVRDWIQFPKNGRTE
;
A
#
# COMPACT_ATOMS: atom_id res chain seq x y z
N MET A 1 -24.06 13.24 -0.58
CA MET A 1 -22.77 12.52 -0.58
C MET A 1 -21.96 12.92 0.65
N GLU A 2 -21.35 11.95 1.29
CA GLU A 2 -20.48 12.24 2.43
C GLU A 2 -19.28 13.08 1.99
N ASN A 3 -18.81 13.90 2.92
CA ASN A 3 -17.65 14.74 2.70
C ASN A 3 -16.38 13.98 3.11
N PHE A 4 -15.64 13.47 2.13
CA PHE A 4 -14.39 12.75 2.39
C PHE A 4 -13.24 13.75 2.35
N ASN A 5 -12.79 14.17 3.53
CA ASN A 5 -11.75 15.19 3.65
C ASN A 5 -10.41 14.72 3.10
N LEU A 6 -9.70 15.64 2.46
CA LEU A 6 -8.34 15.39 2.01
C LEU A 6 -7.43 15.17 3.21
N VAL A 7 -6.44 14.30 3.03
CA VAL A 7 -5.42 14.05 4.05
C VAL A 7 -4.35 15.13 3.98
N ASN A 8 -3.94 15.63 5.14
CA ASN A 8 -2.84 16.59 5.20
C ASN A 8 -1.53 15.91 4.78
N THR A 9 -0.88 16.45 3.74
CA THR A 9 0.34 15.88 3.19
C THR A 9 1.56 15.98 4.13
N LYS A 10 1.51 16.85 5.14
CA LYS A 10 2.62 17.05 6.07
C LYS A 10 2.60 16.08 7.24
N THR A 11 1.42 15.57 7.62
CA THR A 11 1.26 14.70 8.78
C THR A 11 0.33 13.55 8.43
N LEU A 12 0.90 12.51 7.83
CA LEU A 12 0.13 11.31 7.51
C LEU A 12 -0.02 10.43 8.75
N ASN A 13 -1.26 10.16 9.14
CA ASN A 13 -1.61 9.22 10.20
C ASN A 13 -2.30 8.03 9.57
N PHE A 14 -1.69 6.85 9.63
CA PHE A 14 -2.22 5.66 8.98
C PHE A 14 -3.57 5.23 9.54
N LYS A 15 -3.78 5.38 10.83
CA LYS A 15 -5.05 5.02 11.46
C LYS A 15 -6.19 5.91 10.94
N GLU A 16 -5.94 7.21 10.88
CA GLU A 16 -6.91 8.16 10.32
C GLU A 16 -7.15 7.90 8.84
N LEU A 17 -6.09 7.67 8.07
CA LEU A 17 -6.19 7.35 6.66
C LEU A 17 -7.02 6.09 6.43
N GLN A 18 -6.77 5.04 7.21
CA GLN A 18 -7.53 3.79 7.11
C GLN A 18 -9.02 4.04 7.34
N SER A 19 -9.37 4.83 8.36
CA SER A 19 -10.77 5.19 8.63
C SER A 19 -11.43 5.91 7.45
N LYS A 20 -10.72 6.86 6.85
CA LYS A 20 -11.23 7.63 5.71
C LYS A 20 -11.41 6.76 4.47
N VAL A 21 -10.44 5.93 4.18
CA VAL A 21 -10.47 5.01 3.04
C VAL A 21 -11.61 4.01 3.18
N VAL A 22 -11.80 3.47 4.39
CA VAL A 22 -12.88 2.53 4.68
C VAL A 22 -14.25 3.18 4.48
N ALA A 23 -14.45 4.40 5.00
CA ALA A 23 -15.71 5.13 4.83
C ALA A 23 -15.99 5.39 3.34
N TRP A 24 -14.98 5.78 2.60
CA TRP A 24 -15.08 6.01 1.15
C TRP A 24 -15.46 4.71 0.41
N ARG A 25 -14.82 3.58 0.75
CA ARG A 25 -15.16 2.29 0.13
C ARG A 25 -16.60 1.90 0.43
N LYS A 26 -17.02 2.00 1.69
CA LYS A 26 -18.39 1.62 2.07
C LYS A 26 -19.44 2.42 1.32
N TYR A 27 -19.16 3.68 1.05
CA TYR A 27 -20.04 4.52 0.25
C TYR A 27 -20.04 4.14 -1.23
N ASN A 28 -18.87 4.01 -1.84
CA ASN A 28 -18.74 3.81 -3.29
C ASN A 28 -18.93 2.35 -3.70
N PHE A 29 -18.49 1.41 -2.87
CA PHE A 29 -18.51 -0.03 -3.17
C PHE A 29 -19.03 -0.81 -1.96
N PRO A 30 -20.33 -0.66 -1.63
CA PRO A 30 -20.89 -1.28 -0.42
C PRO A 30 -20.83 -2.81 -0.43
N ASN A 31 -20.75 -3.42 -1.62
CA ASN A 31 -20.70 -4.87 -1.77
C ASN A 31 -19.30 -5.41 -2.02
N ALA A 32 -18.26 -4.58 -1.84
CA ALA A 32 -16.89 -5.02 -2.03
C ALA A 32 -16.52 -6.12 -1.03
N SER A 33 -15.77 -7.11 -1.51
CA SER A 33 -15.30 -8.23 -0.70
C SER A 33 -13.82 -8.06 -0.33
N SER A 34 -13.39 -8.77 0.71
CA SER A 34 -11.99 -8.87 1.07
C SER A 34 -11.14 -9.35 -0.11
N ASP A 35 -11.64 -10.36 -0.83
CA ASP A 35 -10.97 -10.92 -2.00
C ASP A 35 -10.78 -9.88 -3.11
N SER A 36 -11.78 -9.03 -3.34
CA SER A 36 -11.67 -7.97 -4.35
C SER A 36 -10.58 -6.95 -4.00
N GLN A 37 -10.35 -6.71 -2.71
CA GLN A 37 -9.28 -5.80 -2.28
C GLN A 37 -7.89 -6.38 -2.54
N LEU A 38 -7.71 -7.68 -2.32
CA LEU A 38 -6.44 -8.34 -2.68
C LEU A 38 -6.19 -8.32 -4.18
N LYS A 39 -7.22 -8.54 -4.98
CA LYS A 39 -7.12 -8.43 -6.44
C LYS A 39 -6.72 -7.02 -6.86
N GLY A 40 -7.26 -6.01 -6.18
CA GLY A 40 -6.87 -4.62 -6.41
C GLY A 40 -5.40 -4.36 -6.12
N VAL A 41 -4.86 -4.93 -5.04
CA VAL A 41 -3.43 -4.83 -4.72
C VAL A 41 -2.59 -5.45 -5.84
N MET A 42 -2.98 -6.62 -6.33
CA MET A 42 -2.28 -7.30 -7.42
C MET A 42 -2.35 -6.53 -8.73
N GLU A 43 -3.51 -5.96 -9.04
CA GLU A 43 -3.68 -5.13 -10.24
C GLU A 43 -2.74 -3.93 -10.21
N GLU A 44 -2.69 -3.21 -9.08
CA GLU A 44 -1.82 -2.06 -8.94
C GLU A 44 -0.34 -2.42 -8.96
N LEU A 45 0.03 -3.55 -8.38
CA LEU A 45 1.39 -4.07 -8.49
C LEU A 45 1.74 -4.36 -9.95
N GLY A 46 0.80 -4.94 -10.70
CA GLY A 46 0.98 -5.19 -12.12
C GLY A 46 1.18 -3.92 -12.93
N GLU A 47 0.43 -2.86 -12.61
CA GLU A 47 0.58 -1.55 -13.27
C GLU A 47 1.94 -0.92 -12.95
N LEU A 48 2.39 -1.05 -11.70
CA LEU A 48 3.72 -0.57 -11.30
C LEU A 48 4.81 -1.29 -12.10
N VAL A 49 4.74 -2.62 -12.18
CA VAL A 49 5.67 -3.44 -12.96
C VAL A 49 5.63 -3.06 -14.43
N HIS A 50 4.44 -2.82 -14.97
CA HIS A 50 4.28 -2.40 -16.37
C HIS A 50 5.00 -1.08 -16.63
N ALA A 51 4.79 -0.08 -15.79
CA ALA A 51 5.45 1.23 -15.94
C ALA A 51 6.98 1.10 -15.88
N ASP A 52 7.46 0.33 -14.91
CA ASP A 52 8.90 0.10 -14.73
C ASP A 52 9.51 -0.60 -15.95
N LEU A 53 8.83 -1.62 -16.47
CA LEU A 53 9.29 -2.35 -17.65
C LEU A 53 9.34 -1.45 -18.88
N LYS A 54 8.29 -0.67 -19.13
CA LYS A 54 8.23 0.22 -20.29
C LYS A 54 9.29 1.31 -20.23
N GLU A 55 9.57 1.82 -19.05
CA GLU A 55 10.67 2.76 -18.84
C GLU A 55 12.02 2.14 -19.20
N SER A 56 12.27 0.93 -18.71
CA SER A 56 13.54 0.24 -18.99
C SER A 56 13.69 -0.14 -20.46
N GLN A 57 12.57 -0.40 -21.14
CA GLN A 57 12.58 -0.67 -22.58
C GLN A 57 12.72 0.60 -23.43
N GLY A 58 12.51 1.76 -22.83
CA GLY A 58 12.60 3.04 -23.54
C GLY A 58 11.49 3.28 -24.55
N ILE A 59 10.30 2.72 -24.30
CA ILE A 59 9.17 2.84 -25.23
C ILE A 59 7.98 3.49 -24.57
N ARG A 60 6.97 3.87 -25.37
CA ARG A 60 5.68 4.45 -24.94
C ARG A 60 5.82 5.78 -24.21
N GLN A 61 6.76 6.56 -24.51
CA GLN A 61 7.03 7.92 -23.99
C GLN A 61 5.89 8.52 -23.14
N GLN A 62 5.86 8.13 -21.87
CA GLN A 62 4.86 8.59 -20.91
C GLN A 62 5.56 9.06 -19.64
N ASP A 63 4.78 9.67 -18.73
CA ASP A 63 5.29 10.02 -17.42
C ASP A 63 5.31 8.78 -16.52
N TYR A 64 6.40 8.02 -16.60
CA TYR A 64 6.57 6.78 -15.83
C TYR A 64 6.59 7.05 -14.33
N TYR A 65 7.15 8.18 -13.91
CA TYR A 65 7.23 8.52 -12.49
C TYR A 65 5.84 8.68 -11.88
N SER A 66 4.98 9.48 -12.52
CA SER A 66 3.61 9.66 -12.05
C SER A 66 2.82 8.36 -12.06
N ALA A 67 3.00 7.51 -13.07
CA ALA A 67 2.35 6.21 -13.13
C ALA A 67 2.77 5.31 -11.96
N LYS A 68 4.06 5.31 -11.63
CA LYS A 68 4.57 4.55 -10.49
C LYS A 68 4.04 5.07 -9.16
N VAL A 69 4.01 6.39 -8.99
CA VAL A 69 3.48 7.03 -7.78
C VAL A 69 2.00 6.66 -7.57
N ASP A 70 1.21 6.75 -8.64
CA ASP A 70 -0.21 6.38 -8.57
C ASP A 70 -0.39 4.92 -8.16
N SER A 71 0.36 4.02 -8.79
CA SER A 71 0.25 2.59 -8.49
C SER A 71 0.63 2.27 -7.04
N VAL A 72 1.70 2.88 -6.53
CA VAL A 72 2.11 2.68 -5.13
C VAL A 72 1.01 3.16 -4.19
N GLY A 73 0.46 4.35 -4.42
CA GLY A 73 -0.60 4.90 -3.57
C GLY A 73 -1.87 4.07 -3.64
N ASP A 74 -2.32 3.71 -4.84
CA ASP A 74 -3.54 2.94 -5.03
C ASP A 74 -3.43 1.53 -4.43
N MET A 75 -2.23 0.93 -4.48
CA MET A 75 -1.98 -0.35 -3.83
C MET A 75 -2.23 -0.26 -2.32
N ILE A 76 -1.75 0.81 -1.68
CA ILE A 76 -1.95 1.02 -0.25
C ILE A 76 -3.43 1.25 0.07
N VAL A 77 -4.17 1.98 -0.76
CA VAL A 77 -5.61 2.19 -0.56
C VAL A 77 -6.36 0.84 -0.54
N PHE A 78 -6.09 -0.06 -1.50
CA PHE A 78 -6.66 -1.40 -1.49
C PHE A 78 -6.23 -2.19 -0.25
N LEU A 79 -4.97 -2.09 0.13
CA LEU A 79 -4.43 -2.83 1.27
C LEU A 79 -5.05 -2.37 2.59
N LEU A 80 -5.28 -1.06 2.75
CA LEU A 80 -5.97 -0.51 3.93
C LEU A 80 -7.38 -1.09 4.08
N ASN A 81 -8.11 -1.19 2.96
CA ASN A 81 -9.44 -1.80 2.96
C ASN A 81 -9.40 -3.29 3.28
N TYR A 82 -8.46 -4.01 2.70
CA TYR A 82 -8.27 -5.43 3.02
C TYR A 82 -8.01 -5.62 4.52
N CYS A 83 -7.13 -4.81 5.08
CA CYS A 83 -6.79 -4.89 6.50
C CYS A 83 -8.02 -4.68 7.39
N GLU A 84 -8.84 -3.66 7.09
CA GLU A 84 -10.05 -3.43 7.88
C GLU A 84 -11.01 -4.61 7.81
N MET A 85 -11.20 -5.17 6.62
CA MET A 85 -12.09 -6.32 6.42
C MET A 85 -11.61 -7.59 7.14
N ASN A 86 -10.34 -7.64 7.50
CA ASN A 86 -9.73 -8.78 8.19
C ASN A 86 -9.28 -8.45 9.61
N ASN A 87 -9.78 -7.35 10.17
CA ASN A 87 -9.48 -6.91 11.52
C ASN A 87 -7.97 -6.69 11.77
N ILE A 88 -7.28 -6.18 10.78
CA ILE A 88 -5.86 -5.83 10.87
C ILE A 88 -5.74 -4.32 10.96
N ASP A 89 -5.10 -3.85 12.04
CA ASP A 89 -4.70 -2.45 12.16
C ASP A 89 -3.43 -2.27 11.31
N PHE A 90 -3.56 -1.52 10.21
CA PHE A 90 -2.47 -1.33 9.26
C PHE A 90 -1.23 -0.70 9.91
N GLU A 91 -1.42 0.32 10.75
CA GLU A 91 -0.31 0.99 11.43
C GLU A 91 0.44 0.02 12.35
N VAL A 92 -0.28 -0.80 13.11
CA VAL A 92 0.32 -1.81 13.97
C VAL A 92 1.08 -2.84 13.15
N ALA A 93 0.50 -3.30 12.03
CA ALA A 93 1.16 -4.26 11.16
C ALA A 93 2.49 -3.73 10.63
N VAL A 94 2.51 -2.50 10.15
CA VAL A 94 3.74 -1.86 9.63
C VAL A 94 4.77 -1.68 10.75
N ARG A 95 4.34 -1.20 11.92
CA ARG A 95 5.23 -1.00 13.06
C ARG A 95 5.84 -2.32 13.52
N THR A 96 5.04 -3.37 13.61
CA THR A 96 5.51 -4.71 13.99
C THR A 96 6.56 -5.22 13.00
N ALA A 97 6.27 -5.11 11.72
CA ALA A 97 7.22 -5.56 10.69
C ALA A 97 8.53 -4.77 10.74
N TRP A 98 8.45 -3.46 10.91
CA TRP A 98 9.65 -2.62 10.98
C TRP A 98 10.48 -2.91 12.23
N ASN A 99 9.83 -3.09 13.37
CA ASN A 99 10.53 -3.39 14.61
C ASN A 99 11.30 -4.72 14.56
N GLU A 100 10.83 -5.67 13.77
CA GLU A 100 11.56 -6.91 13.52
C GLU A 100 12.67 -6.72 12.48
N ALA A 101 12.40 -5.97 11.43
CA ALA A 101 13.35 -5.78 10.34
C ALA A 101 14.54 -4.92 10.76
N CYS A 102 14.30 -3.84 11.49
CA CYS A 102 15.32 -2.83 11.78
C CYS A 102 16.42 -3.31 12.73
N VAL A 103 16.20 -4.39 13.46
CA VAL A 103 17.20 -4.95 14.37
C VAL A 103 18.08 -6.02 13.72
N ARG A 104 17.85 -6.34 12.46
CA ARG A 104 18.64 -7.34 11.75
C ARG A 104 19.85 -6.72 11.08
N ASP A 105 20.94 -7.43 11.14
CA ASP A 105 22.19 -7.08 10.46
C ASP A 105 22.60 -8.25 9.57
N TRP A 106 22.22 -8.19 8.33
CA TRP A 106 22.47 -9.25 7.35
C TRP A 106 23.92 -9.29 6.88
N ILE A 107 24.69 -8.22 7.13
CA ILE A 107 26.12 -8.20 6.82
C ILE A 107 26.87 -9.02 7.87
N GLN A 108 26.59 -8.77 9.15
CA GLN A 108 27.25 -9.47 10.24
C GLN A 108 26.68 -10.87 10.43
N PHE A 109 25.37 -11.05 10.26
CA PHE A 109 24.67 -12.31 10.51
C PHE A 109 23.89 -12.74 9.26
N PRO A 110 24.56 -13.24 8.21
CA PRO A 110 23.89 -13.50 6.92
C PRO A 110 22.86 -14.65 6.97
N LYS A 111 22.87 -15.47 8.01
CA LYS A 111 21.94 -16.58 8.12
C LYS A 111 20.56 -16.17 8.62
N ASN A 112 20.49 -15.32 9.64
CA ASN A 112 19.22 -14.93 10.26
C ASN A 112 19.11 -13.44 10.60
N GLY A 113 20.17 -12.69 10.39
CA GLY A 113 20.20 -11.25 10.63
C GLY A 113 20.36 -10.85 12.10
N ARG A 114 20.49 -11.78 13.03
CA ARG A 114 20.48 -11.44 14.47
C ARG A 114 21.75 -11.82 15.22
N THR A 115 22.04 -13.08 15.38
CA THR A 115 23.11 -13.53 16.26
C THR A 115 23.97 -14.63 15.69
N GLU A 116 23.54 -15.25 14.63
CA GLU A 116 24.23 -16.43 14.08
C GLU A 116 24.19 -16.47 12.56
#